data_2df1d5a807a66ae073cf397e106a2bc6
#
_entry.id   2df1d5a807a66ae073cf397e106a2bc6
#
_cell.length_a   1.000
_cell.length_b   1.000
_cell.length_c   1.000
_cell.angle_alpha   90.00
_cell.angle_beta   90.00
_cell.angle_gamma   90.00
#
_symmetry.space_group_name_H-M   'P 1'
#
loop_
_entity.id
_entity.type
_entity.pdbx_description
1 polymer ?
#
loop_
_entity_poly.entity_id
_entity_poly.type
_entity_poly.pdbx_seq_one_letter_code
_entity_poly.pdbx_strand_id
1 'polypeptide(L)'
;MTIMRSPFLFLSNLYAMGLPWRDPAVKWVVFLFQTAAMTFFLYKTAGCFLEVKNTRSARLFLAAACAMMGEMVILLADMANLPPTLLFFMAAVWFGCKGSRYKRGVMGLILAGTVFTYNALIDYEFSTFYPAQAGLRLLAGMALYGGARRFAPKRDFELSSPLWRILLLLAAAPAGIVFSLVLLSRNDQTGNDLQNLMLLFLALFSFAGLLGTTAVLARQQELEEARTLLEMNRTYYKAMEEQSFEIRRMKHDLSNHLQTILSLPA
;
A
#
# COMPACT_ATOMS: atom_id res chain seq x y z
N MET A 1 13.93 1.65 38.51
CA MET A 1 13.46 1.61 37.13
C MET A 1 12.69 0.32 36.81
N THR A 2 11.85 -0.11 37.75
CA THR A 2 11.21 -1.46 37.77
C THR A 2 9.68 -1.41 37.68
N ILE A 3 9.11 -0.24 37.32
CA ILE A 3 7.64 0.00 37.43
C ILE A 3 6.89 -0.23 36.11
N MET A 4 7.55 -0.37 34.94
CA MET A 4 6.88 -0.56 33.67
C MET A 4 6.64 -2.01 33.22
N ARG A 5 7.01 -3.01 34.04
CA ARG A 5 6.74 -4.44 33.73
C ARG A 5 5.39 -4.97 34.25
N SER A 6 4.60 -4.15 34.93
CA SER A 6 3.41 -4.62 35.64
C SER A 6 2.19 -5.05 34.80
N PRO A 7 1.84 -4.48 33.65
CA PRO A 7 0.70 -4.97 32.88
C PRO A 7 0.98 -6.32 32.17
N PHE A 8 2.24 -6.62 31.88
CA PHE A 8 2.63 -7.87 31.20
C PHE A 8 2.76 -9.08 32.16
N LEU A 9 2.96 -8.87 33.45
CA LEU A 9 2.92 -9.93 34.46
C LEU A 9 1.55 -10.59 34.57
N PHE A 10 0.47 -9.86 34.37
CA PHE A 10 -0.88 -10.43 34.32
C PHE A 10 -1.07 -11.38 33.14
N LEU A 11 -0.59 -11.00 31.94
CA LEU A 11 -0.63 -11.83 30.72
C LEU A 11 0.29 -13.05 30.84
N SER A 12 1.47 -12.92 31.47
CA SER A 12 2.38 -14.04 31.70
C SER A 12 1.79 -15.04 32.73
N ASN A 13 1.06 -14.57 33.73
CA ASN A 13 0.35 -15.42 34.70
C ASN A 13 -0.84 -16.15 34.06
N LEU A 14 -1.57 -15.52 33.10
CA LEU A 14 -2.58 -16.19 32.29
C LEU A 14 -1.97 -17.31 31.43
N TYR A 15 -0.75 -17.12 30.93
CA TYR A 15 0.00 -18.16 30.19
C TYR A 15 0.43 -19.32 31.12
N ALA A 16 0.77 -19.04 32.40
CA ALA A 16 1.13 -20.03 33.38
C ALA A 16 -0.06 -20.89 33.86
N MET A 17 -1.31 -20.43 33.68
CA MET A 17 -2.53 -21.10 34.13
C MET A 17 -2.98 -22.30 33.25
N GLY A 18 -2.07 -22.90 32.43
CA GLY A 18 -2.35 -24.20 31.82
C GLY A 18 -3.30 -24.17 30.60
N LEU A 19 -3.41 -23.06 29.92
CA LEU A 19 -4.15 -22.93 28.68
C LEU A 19 -3.62 -23.88 27.58
N PRO A 20 -4.46 -24.34 26.64
CA PRO A 20 -4.14 -25.34 25.61
C PRO A 20 -2.99 -24.97 24.65
N TRP A 21 -2.42 -23.79 24.81
CA TRP A 21 -1.27 -23.27 24.05
C TRP A 21 0.04 -24.05 24.23
N ARG A 22 0.12 -24.98 25.19
CA ARG A 22 1.27 -25.88 25.35
C ARG A 22 1.25 -27.05 24.38
N ASP A 23 0.08 -27.40 23.86
CA ASP A 23 -0.07 -28.49 22.90
C ASP A 23 0.55 -28.07 21.52
N PRO A 24 1.52 -28.84 21.00
CA PRO A 24 2.09 -28.59 19.68
C PRO A 24 1.04 -28.53 18.57
N ALA A 25 0.00 -29.37 18.63
CA ALA A 25 -1.07 -29.40 17.65
C ALA A 25 -1.85 -28.08 17.62
N VAL A 26 -2.18 -27.53 18.79
CA VAL A 26 -2.87 -26.23 18.90
C VAL A 26 -2.00 -25.10 18.35
N LYS A 27 -0.70 -25.11 18.63
CA LYS A 27 0.24 -24.12 18.06
C LYS A 27 0.27 -24.16 16.53
N TRP A 28 0.32 -25.36 15.94
CA TRP A 28 0.30 -25.52 14.48
C TRP A 28 -1.00 -25.02 13.85
N VAL A 29 -2.15 -25.32 14.46
CA VAL A 29 -3.46 -24.83 13.97
C VAL A 29 -3.52 -23.32 14.02
N VAL A 30 -3.12 -22.71 15.13
CA VAL A 30 -3.07 -21.23 15.27
C VAL A 30 -2.11 -20.62 14.28
N PHE A 31 -0.93 -21.17 14.11
CA PHE A 31 0.06 -20.73 13.13
C PHE A 31 -0.50 -20.76 11.70
N LEU A 32 -1.09 -21.88 11.29
CA LEU A 32 -1.68 -22.00 9.95
C LEU A 32 -2.84 -21.02 9.72
N PHE A 33 -3.70 -20.85 10.74
CA PHE A 33 -4.77 -19.87 10.68
C PHE A 33 -4.24 -18.43 10.56
N GLN A 34 -3.26 -18.09 11.38
CA GLN A 34 -2.60 -16.79 11.35
C GLN A 34 -1.97 -16.52 9.98
N THR A 35 -1.18 -17.48 9.47
CA THR A 35 -0.53 -17.37 8.15
C THR A 35 -1.55 -17.15 7.03
N ALA A 36 -2.65 -17.91 7.03
CA ALA A 36 -3.71 -17.77 6.04
C ALA A 36 -4.39 -16.39 6.13
N ALA A 37 -4.72 -15.92 7.33
CA ALA A 37 -5.36 -14.64 7.55
C ALA A 37 -4.43 -13.47 7.20
N MET A 38 -3.17 -13.51 7.61
CA MET A 38 -2.16 -12.50 7.26
C MET A 38 -1.92 -12.44 5.75
N THR A 39 -1.77 -13.61 5.11
CA THR A 39 -1.66 -13.68 3.65
C THR A 39 -2.85 -13.03 2.98
N PHE A 40 -4.06 -13.32 3.45
CA PHE A 40 -5.29 -12.69 2.91
C PHE A 40 -5.25 -11.17 3.06
N PHE A 41 -4.97 -10.63 4.25
CA PHE A 41 -4.96 -9.19 4.49
C PHE A 41 -3.87 -8.49 3.66
N LEU A 42 -2.65 -9.02 3.65
CA LEU A 42 -1.54 -8.42 2.90
C LEU A 42 -1.76 -8.51 1.38
N TYR A 43 -2.23 -9.65 0.89
CA TYR A 43 -2.57 -9.81 -0.53
C TYR A 43 -3.66 -8.84 -0.97
N LYS A 44 -4.73 -8.68 -0.15
CA LYS A 44 -5.80 -7.73 -0.42
C LYS A 44 -5.31 -6.28 -0.34
N THR A 45 -4.44 -5.96 0.62
CA THR A 45 -3.81 -4.63 0.74
C THR A 45 -2.97 -4.31 -0.49
N ALA A 46 -2.11 -5.22 -0.92
CA ALA A 46 -1.35 -5.07 -2.16
C ALA A 46 -2.28 -4.88 -3.37
N GLY A 47 -3.37 -5.65 -3.44
CA GLY A 47 -4.38 -5.54 -4.49
C GLY A 47 -5.21 -4.25 -4.47
N CYS A 48 -5.16 -3.43 -3.39
CA CYS A 48 -5.76 -2.10 -3.37
C CYS A 48 -4.93 -1.07 -4.16
N PHE A 49 -3.60 -1.21 -4.16
CA PHE A 49 -2.68 -0.26 -4.80
C PHE A 49 -2.08 -0.77 -6.11
N LEU A 50 -1.99 -2.07 -6.27
CA LEU A 50 -1.34 -2.73 -7.40
C LEU A 50 -2.34 -3.63 -8.14
N GLU A 51 -2.38 -3.54 -9.46
CA GLU A 51 -3.15 -4.46 -10.28
C GLU A 51 -2.38 -5.77 -10.46
N VAL A 52 -2.89 -6.85 -9.85
CA VAL A 52 -2.27 -8.18 -9.95
C VAL A 52 -2.59 -8.79 -11.31
N LYS A 53 -1.59 -9.36 -11.98
CA LYS A 53 -1.78 -10.08 -13.25
C LYS A 53 -2.76 -11.24 -13.09
N ASN A 54 -3.59 -11.48 -14.09
CA ASN A 54 -4.65 -12.50 -14.05
C ASN A 54 -4.14 -13.94 -14.27
N THR A 55 -2.84 -14.19 -14.14
CA THR A 55 -2.24 -15.53 -14.24
C THR A 55 -2.24 -16.24 -12.88
N ARG A 56 -2.50 -17.55 -12.86
CA ARG A 56 -2.48 -18.33 -11.61
C ARG A 56 -1.12 -18.26 -10.91
N SER A 57 -0.04 -18.36 -11.69
CA SER A 57 1.32 -18.27 -11.17
C SER A 57 1.62 -16.93 -10.49
N ALA A 58 1.24 -15.80 -11.09
CA ALA A 58 1.44 -14.48 -10.49
C ALA A 58 0.70 -14.33 -9.15
N ARG A 59 -0.55 -14.80 -9.10
CA ARG A 59 -1.36 -14.75 -7.86
C ARG A 59 -0.77 -15.63 -6.77
N LEU A 60 -0.35 -16.86 -7.10
CA LEU A 60 0.27 -17.77 -6.13
C LEU A 60 1.61 -17.23 -5.65
N PHE A 61 2.44 -16.70 -6.57
CA PHE A 61 3.73 -16.14 -6.21
C PHE A 61 3.60 -14.93 -5.27
N LEU A 62 2.67 -14.02 -5.56
CA LEU A 62 2.39 -12.87 -4.67
C LEU A 62 1.79 -13.33 -3.33
N ALA A 63 0.90 -14.33 -3.32
CA ALA A 63 0.36 -14.86 -2.08
C ALA A 63 1.44 -15.53 -1.22
N ALA A 64 2.34 -16.31 -1.81
CA ALA A 64 3.49 -16.90 -1.10
C ALA A 64 4.41 -15.81 -0.52
N ALA A 65 4.68 -14.74 -1.27
CA ALA A 65 5.48 -13.63 -0.79
C ALA A 65 4.80 -12.88 0.37
N CYS A 66 3.48 -12.69 0.30
CA CYS A 66 2.70 -12.11 1.41
C CYS A 66 2.71 -13.02 2.65
N ALA A 67 2.63 -14.36 2.46
CA ALA A 67 2.73 -15.32 3.56
C ALA A 67 4.09 -15.23 4.26
N MET A 68 5.18 -15.28 3.49
CA MET A 68 6.53 -15.14 4.03
C MET A 68 6.72 -13.80 4.78
N MET A 69 6.26 -12.71 4.18
CA MET A 69 6.40 -11.38 4.77
C MET A 69 5.57 -11.21 6.05
N GLY A 70 4.36 -11.81 6.10
CA GLY A 70 3.46 -11.72 7.26
C GLY A 70 3.94 -12.50 8.47
N GLU A 71 4.60 -13.65 8.25
CA GLU A 71 5.10 -14.53 9.31
C GLU A 71 6.56 -14.28 9.67
N MET A 72 7.23 -13.39 8.96
CA MET A 72 8.62 -13.09 9.24
C MET A 72 8.78 -12.55 10.68
N VAL A 73 9.60 -13.21 11.45
CA VAL A 73 10.06 -12.73 12.75
C VAL A 73 11.26 -11.81 12.53
N ILE A 74 11.14 -10.56 12.96
CA ILE A 74 12.22 -9.58 12.84
C ILE A 74 12.85 -9.40 14.21
N LEU A 75 13.95 -10.09 14.40
CA LEU A 75 14.79 -9.84 15.57
C LEU A 75 15.77 -8.70 15.26
N LEU A 76 15.92 -7.76 16.17
CA LEU A 76 16.96 -6.76 16.07
C LEU A 76 18.34 -7.48 16.05
N ALA A 77 19.22 -7.04 15.16
CA ALA A 77 20.50 -7.69 14.85
C ALA A 77 20.44 -8.99 14.00
N ASP A 78 19.28 -9.38 13.50
CA ASP A 78 19.15 -10.52 12.58
C ASP A 78 19.07 -10.08 11.12
N MET A 79 20.22 -10.08 10.43
CA MET A 79 20.30 -9.78 8.99
C MET A 79 19.84 -10.93 8.09
N ALA A 80 19.67 -12.15 8.63
CA ALA A 80 19.48 -13.32 7.79
C ALA A 80 18.10 -13.33 7.11
N ASN A 81 17.09 -12.82 7.79
CA ASN A 81 15.70 -12.93 7.35
C ASN A 81 15.19 -11.75 6.51
N LEU A 82 15.56 -10.51 6.88
CA LEU A 82 14.97 -9.30 6.27
C LEU A 82 15.34 -9.12 4.79
N PRO A 83 16.61 -9.18 4.36
CA PRO A 83 16.97 -8.97 2.97
C PRO A 83 16.35 -9.99 2.00
N PRO A 84 16.42 -11.31 2.26
CA PRO A 84 15.85 -12.28 1.32
C PRO A 84 14.32 -12.18 1.23
N THR A 85 13.62 -11.91 2.35
CA THR A 85 12.17 -11.72 2.35
C THR A 85 11.77 -10.47 1.57
N LEU A 86 12.50 -9.35 1.75
CA LEU A 86 12.29 -8.14 0.97
C LEU A 86 12.51 -8.39 -0.53
N LEU A 87 13.62 -9.03 -0.90
CA LEU A 87 13.91 -9.34 -2.29
C LEU A 87 12.84 -10.25 -2.91
N PHE A 88 12.39 -11.27 -2.19
CA PHE A 88 11.35 -12.18 -2.64
C PHE A 88 10.01 -11.43 -2.85
N PHE A 89 9.61 -10.58 -1.91
CA PHE A 89 8.40 -9.77 -2.04
C PHE A 89 8.50 -8.77 -3.19
N MET A 90 9.64 -8.07 -3.32
CA MET A 90 9.89 -7.15 -4.43
C MET A 90 9.86 -7.86 -5.79
N ALA A 91 10.44 -9.05 -5.89
CA ALA A 91 10.36 -9.89 -7.09
C ALA A 91 8.91 -10.30 -7.40
N ALA A 92 8.13 -10.70 -6.37
CA ALA A 92 6.73 -11.05 -6.54
C ALA A 92 5.88 -9.87 -7.05
N VAL A 93 6.11 -8.66 -6.51
CA VAL A 93 5.46 -7.44 -7.01
C VAL A 93 5.91 -7.11 -8.43
N TRP A 94 7.21 -7.22 -8.71
CA TRP A 94 7.78 -6.89 -10.01
C TRP A 94 7.26 -7.77 -11.14
N PHE A 95 7.18 -9.06 -10.92
CA PHE A 95 6.72 -10.03 -11.92
C PHE A 95 5.21 -10.28 -11.88
N GLY A 96 4.60 -10.18 -10.69
CA GLY A 96 3.20 -10.50 -10.46
C GLY A 96 2.21 -9.36 -10.69
N CYS A 97 2.66 -8.10 -10.67
CA CYS A 97 1.79 -6.93 -10.80
C CYS A 97 1.98 -6.22 -12.13
N LYS A 98 0.92 -5.49 -12.57
CA LYS A 98 0.94 -4.57 -13.70
C LYS A 98 1.25 -3.14 -13.23
N GLY A 99 1.48 -2.22 -14.17
CA GLY A 99 1.79 -0.82 -13.92
C GLY A 99 3.25 -0.46 -14.22
N SER A 100 3.58 0.81 -14.11
CA SER A 100 4.92 1.32 -14.38
C SER A 100 5.97 0.70 -13.44
N ARG A 101 7.23 0.68 -13.88
CA ARG A 101 8.35 0.14 -13.07
C ARG A 101 8.48 0.89 -11.75
N TYR A 102 8.30 2.20 -11.79
CA TYR A 102 8.36 3.05 -10.60
C TYR A 102 7.23 2.75 -9.61
N LYS A 103 5.97 2.65 -10.08
CA LYS A 103 4.81 2.28 -9.25
C LYS A 103 5.07 0.98 -8.49
N ARG A 104 5.47 -0.07 -9.21
CA ARG A 104 5.74 -1.39 -8.62
C ARG A 104 6.86 -1.33 -7.58
N GLY A 105 7.96 -0.64 -7.88
CA GLY A 105 9.09 -0.49 -6.98
C GLY A 105 8.73 0.28 -5.72
N VAL A 106 8.14 1.47 -5.87
CA VAL A 106 7.79 2.36 -4.75
C VAL A 106 6.70 1.73 -3.88
N MET A 107 5.60 1.26 -4.48
CA MET A 107 4.53 0.64 -3.71
C MET A 107 4.96 -0.65 -3.02
N GLY A 108 5.79 -1.47 -3.69
CA GLY A 108 6.39 -2.65 -3.09
C GLY A 108 7.24 -2.30 -1.86
N LEU A 109 8.10 -1.28 -1.98
CA LEU A 109 8.96 -0.83 -0.86
C LEU A 109 8.13 -0.27 0.30
N ILE A 110 7.13 0.58 0.03
CA ILE A 110 6.28 1.17 1.07
C ILE A 110 5.49 0.07 1.80
N LEU A 111 4.87 -0.85 1.06
CA LEU A 111 4.10 -1.95 1.65
C LEU A 111 5.00 -2.89 2.47
N ALA A 112 6.14 -3.30 1.92
CA ALA A 112 7.10 -4.14 2.64
C ALA A 112 7.63 -3.42 3.89
N GLY A 113 8.02 -2.16 3.75
CA GLY A 113 8.50 -1.34 4.88
C GLY A 113 7.46 -1.21 5.99
N THR A 114 6.18 -0.97 5.64
CA THR A 114 5.09 -0.91 6.62
C THR A 114 4.98 -2.23 7.38
N VAL A 115 4.98 -3.38 6.67
CA VAL A 115 4.82 -4.70 7.29
C VAL A 115 6.03 -5.05 8.15
N PHE A 116 7.24 -4.81 7.67
CA PHE A 116 8.46 -5.06 8.44
C PHE A 116 8.52 -4.22 9.70
N THR A 117 8.10 -2.96 9.61
CA THR A 117 8.15 -2.06 10.76
C THR A 117 7.16 -2.47 11.86
N TYR A 118 5.92 -2.82 11.51
CA TYR A 118 4.99 -3.27 12.56
C TYR A 118 5.34 -4.65 13.08
N ASN A 119 5.87 -5.58 12.26
CA ASN A 119 6.37 -6.86 12.75
C ASN A 119 7.55 -6.66 13.72
N ALA A 120 8.52 -5.82 13.34
CA ALA A 120 9.65 -5.49 14.23
C ALA A 120 9.19 -4.90 15.57
N LEU A 121 8.19 -4.00 15.53
CA LEU A 121 7.62 -3.39 16.75
C LEU A 121 6.96 -4.44 17.64
N ILE A 122 6.15 -5.33 17.06
CA ILE A 122 5.45 -6.37 17.81
C ILE A 122 6.44 -7.40 18.37
N ASP A 123 7.43 -7.81 17.57
CA ASP A 123 8.44 -8.79 18.00
C ASP A 123 9.36 -8.22 19.09
N TYR A 124 9.67 -6.94 19.01
CA TYR A 124 10.47 -6.26 20.02
C TYR A 124 9.79 -6.24 21.39
N GLU A 125 8.48 -5.91 21.43
CA GLU A 125 7.73 -5.79 22.68
C GLU A 125 7.23 -7.14 23.22
N PHE A 126 6.84 -8.06 22.33
CA PHE A 126 6.12 -9.29 22.69
C PHE A 126 6.89 -10.57 22.38
N SER A 127 8.23 -10.53 22.31
CA SER A 127 9.09 -11.68 21.95
C SER A 127 8.82 -12.96 22.77
N THR A 128 8.35 -12.82 24.00
CA THR A 128 8.14 -13.93 24.94
C THR A 128 6.71 -14.50 24.92
N PHE A 129 5.74 -13.79 24.29
CA PHE A 129 4.33 -14.15 24.38
C PHE A 129 3.69 -14.33 23.00
N TYR A 130 3.89 -15.51 22.41
CA TYR A 130 3.43 -15.86 21.06
C TYR A 130 1.94 -15.55 20.77
N PRO A 131 0.93 -15.83 21.65
CA PRO A 131 -0.46 -15.50 21.36
C PRO A 131 -0.72 -14.01 21.22
N ALA A 132 -0.03 -13.15 21.97
CA ALA A 132 -0.15 -11.70 21.82
C ALA A 132 0.50 -11.23 20.51
N GLN A 133 1.67 -11.77 20.13
CA GLN A 133 2.27 -11.49 18.83
C GLN A 133 1.32 -11.84 17.69
N ALA A 134 0.77 -13.05 17.70
CA ALA A 134 -0.16 -13.53 16.69
C ALA A 134 -1.40 -12.61 16.58
N GLY A 135 -2.01 -12.29 17.72
CA GLY A 135 -3.18 -11.42 17.77
C GLY A 135 -2.88 -9.99 17.28
N LEU A 136 -1.77 -9.39 17.72
CA LEU A 136 -1.39 -8.04 17.34
C LEU A 136 -1.01 -7.94 15.85
N ARG A 137 -0.31 -8.95 15.31
CA ARG A 137 -0.02 -9.00 13.86
C ARG A 137 -1.30 -9.07 13.03
N LEU A 138 -2.28 -9.91 13.43
CA LEU A 138 -3.58 -9.96 12.76
C LEU A 138 -4.32 -8.64 12.83
N LEU A 139 -4.34 -7.98 14.00
CA LEU A 139 -4.95 -6.66 14.16
C LEU A 139 -4.26 -5.61 13.28
N ALA A 140 -2.93 -5.59 13.23
CA ALA A 140 -2.17 -4.69 12.38
C ALA A 140 -2.45 -4.93 10.88
N GLY A 141 -2.46 -6.21 10.45
CA GLY A 141 -2.80 -6.58 9.08
C GLY A 141 -4.22 -6.19 8.70
N MET A 142 -5.19 -6.41 9.60
CA MET A 142 -6.58 -6.01 9.42
C MET A 142 -6.74 -4.48 9.36
N ALA A 143 -6.05 -3.74 10.23
CA ALA A 143 -6.06 -2.28 10.25
C ALA A 143 -5.44 -1.71 8.95
N LEU A 144 -4.32 -2.28 8.50
CA LEU A 144 -3.66 -1.90 7.25
C LEU A 144 -4.60 -2.15 6.05
N TYR A 145 -5.24 -3.32 5.99
CA TYR A 145 -6.21 -3.61 4.93
C TYR A 145 -7.45 -2.70 4.99
N GLY A 146 -8.00 -2.46 6.19
CA GLY A 146 -9.14 -1.56 6.38
C GLY A 146 -8.84 -0.13 5.94
N GLY A 147 -7.67 0.40 6.32
CA GLY A 147 -7.16 1.69 5.87
C GLY A 147 -6.94 1.72 4.36
N ALA A 148 -6.24 0.72 3.82
CA ALA A 148 -6.03 0.61 2.38
C ALA A 148 -7.36 0.58 1.61
N ARG A 149 -8.32 -0.24 2.02
CA ARG A 149 -9.64 -0.33 1.36
C ARG A 149 -10.40 1.00 1.38
N ARG A 150 -10.27 1.79 2.45
CA ARG A 150 -10.98 3.07 2.60
C ARG A 150 -10.34 4.20 1.79
N PHE A 151 -9.02 4.21 1.71
CA PHE A 151 -8.27 5.36 1.17
C PHE A 151 -7.59 5.08 -0.17
N ALA A 152 -7.45 3.81 -0.58
CA ALA A 152 -6.78 3.48 -1.82
C ALA A 152 -7.49 4.12 -3.03
N PRO A 153 -6.72 4.63 -3.99
CA PRO A 153 -7.22 5.12 -5.27
C PRO A 153 -7.69 3.95 -6.15
N LYS A 154 -8.17 4.25 -7.35
CA LYS A 154 -8.42 3.22 -8.35
C LYS A 154 -7.13 2.43 -8.65
N ARG A 155 -7.26 1.12 -8.90
CA ARG A 155 -6.10 0.21 -9.07
C ARG A 155 -5.17 0.56 -10.23
N ASP A 156 -5.71 1.16 -11.26
CA ASP A 156 -5.03 1.57 -12.50
C ASP A 156 -4.46 2.99 -12.46
N PHE A 157 -4.49 3.66 -11.29
CA PHE A 157 -3.90 4.99 -11.15
C PHE A 157 -2.41 4.96 -11.52
N GLU A 158 -1.97 5.96 -12.23
CA GLU A 158 -0.56 6.20 -12.53
C GLU A 158 -0.21 7.64 -12.18
N LEU A 159 0.83 7.82 -11.39
CA LEU A 159 1.38 9.14 -11.09
C LEU A 159 2.47 9.47 -12.12
N SER A 160 2.75 10.76 -12.28
CA SER A 160 3.85 11.20 -13.13
C SER A 160 5.21 10.65 -12.62
N SER A 161 6.13 10.37 -13.54
CA SER A 161 7.45 9.81 -13.19
C SER A 161 8.23 10.62 -12.16
N PRO A 162 8.19 11.98 -12.14
CA PRO A 162 8.82 12.78 -11.09
C PRO A 162 8.24 12.51 -9.70
N LEU A 163 6.90 12.38 -9.58
CA LEU A 163 6.24 12.09 -8.30
C LEU A 163 6.66 10.73 -7.75
N TRP A 164 6.75 9.70 -8.60
CA TRP A 164 7.24 8.40 -8.19
C TRP A 164 8.68 8.43 -7.69
N ARG A 165 9.55 9.23 -8.30
CA ARG A 165 10.95 9.41 -7.84
C ARG A 165 11.00 10.07 -6.47
N ILE A 166 10.18 11.10 -6.24
CA ILE A 166 10.08 11.78 -4.93
C ILE A 166 9.57 10.80 -3.87
N LEU A 167 8.52 10.04 -4.16
CA LEU A 167 7.99 9.03 -3.25
C LEU A 167 9.01 7.94 -2.93
N LEU A 168 9.83 7.52 -3.92
CA LEU A 168 10.92 6.58 -3.70
C LEU A 168 11.98 7.14 -2.74
N LEU A 169 12.38 8.38 -2.94
CA LEU A 169 13.35 9.07 -2.07
C LEU A 169 12.82 9.20 -0.63
N LEU A 170 11.54 9.59 -0.50
CA LEU A 170 10.90 9.69 0.81
C LEU A 170 10.76 8.32 1.51
N ALA A 171 10.52 7.25 0.76
CA ALA A 171 10.44 5.89 1.31
C ALA A 171 11.82 5.33 1.74
N ALA A 172 12.90 5.84 1.16
CA ALA A 172 14.26 5.41 1.51
C ALA A 172 14.63 5.78 2.96
N ALA A 173 14.15 6.92 3.49
CA ALA A 173 14.45 7.36 4.84
C ALA A 173 13.91 6.39 5.92
N PRO A 174 12.60 6.09 6.00
CA PRO A 174 12.08 5.13 6.97
C PRO A 174 12.61 3.70 6.73
N ALA A 175 12.85 3.31 5.46
CA ALA A 175 13.50 2.04 5.16
C ALA A 175 14.92 1.99 5.74
N GLY A 176 15.70 3.05 5.59
CA GLY A 176 17.03 3.18 6.18
C GLY A 176 17.01 3.08 7.72
N ILE A 177 16.00 3.67 8.38
CA ILE A 177 15.83 3.55 9.84
C ILE A 177 15.63 2.08 10.22
N VAL A 178 14.68 1.37 9.57
CA VAL A 178 14.42 -0.04 9.88
C VAL A 178 15.64 -0.92 9.61
N PHE A 179 16.29 -0.71 8.46
CA PHE A 179 17.52 -1.43 8.13
C PHE A 179 18.64 -1.16 9.13
N SER A 180 18.88 0.09 9.51
CA SER A 180 19.93 0.41 10.49
C SER A 180 19.65 -0.18 11.85
N LEU A 181 18.39 -0.19 12.31
CA LEU A 181 18.02 -0.83 13.56
C LEU A 181 18.23 -2.34 13.52
N VAL A 182 17.86 -3.00 12.42
CA VAL A 182 18.06 -4.46 12.28
C VAL A 182 19.54 -4.82 12.13
N LEU A 183 20.35 -3.98 11.46
CA LEU A 183 21.76 -4.25 11.20
C LEU A 183 22.69 -3.84 12.35
N LEU A 184 22.44 -2.69 12.95
CA LEU A 184 23.36 -2.03 13.87
C LEU A 184 22.98 -2.23 15.34
N SER A 185 21.76 -2.66 15.64
CA SER A 185 21.33 -2.97 17.00
C SER A 185 21.99 -4.26 17.48
N ARG A 186 23.30 -4.20 17.56
CA ARG A 186 24.13 -5.29 18.07
C ARG A 186 24.00 -5.30 19.59
N ASN A 187 23.30 -6.27 20.13
CA ASN A 187 23.41 -6.92 21.46
C ASN A 187 23.92 -6.11 22.67
N ASP A 188 23.99 -4.81 22.58
CA ASP A 188 24.25 -3.98 23.73
C ASP A 188 22.96 -3.86 24.57
N GLN A 189 22.84 -4.72 25.57
CA GLN A 189 21.78 -4.73 26.58
C GLN A 189 21.75 -3.44 27.42
N THR A 190 22.38 -2.38 26.99
CA THR A 190 22.53 -1.14 27.73
C THR A 190 21.61 -0.05 27.17
N GLY A 191 20.40 0.01 27.70
CA GLY A 191 19.71 1.29 27.93
C GLY A 191 18.99 1.98 26.77
N ASN A 192 19.02 1.47 25.52
CA ASN A 192 18.45 2.16 24.37
C ASN A 192 17.06 1.64 23.91
N ASP A 193 16.41 0.83 24.74
CA ASP A 193 15.12 0.20 24.38
C ASP A 193 14.06 1.23 23.96
N LEU A 194 13.94 2.33 24.71
CA LEU A 194 12.99 3.39 24.40
C LEU A 194 13.32 4.11 23.08
N GLN A 195 14.61 4.31 22.80
CA GLN A 195 15.05 4.96 21.56
C GLN A 195 14.73 4.10 20.34
N ASN A 196 15.03 2.79 20.41
CA ASN A 196 14.72 1.84 19.33
C ASN A 196 13.22 1.79 19.06
N LEU A 197 12.40 1.74 20.12
CA LEU A 197 10.96 1.77 20.04
C LEU A 197 10.45 3.05 19.36
N MET A 198 10.96 4.22 19.77
CA MET A 198 10.60 5.51 19.17
C MET A 198 10.96 5.56 17.68
N LEU A 199 12.12 5.03 17.28
CA LEU A 199 12.54 4.98 15.87
C LEU A 199 11.66 4.04 15.04
N LEU A 200 11.24 2.90 15.58
CA LEU A 200 10.28 2.00 14.92
C LEU A 200 8.91 2.67 14.75
N PHE A 201 8.40 3.36 15.77
CA PHE A 201 7.16 4.13 15.64
C PHE A 201 7.29 5.23 14.59
N LEU A 202 8.40 5.98 14.59
CA LEU A 202 8.65 7.02 13.59
C LEU A 202 8.67 6.45 12.16
N ALA A 203 9.32 5.31 11.95
CA ALA A 203 9.33 4.62 10.67
C ALA A 203 7.93 4.16 10.25
N LEU A 204 7.14 3.60 11.19
CA LEU A 204 5.78 3.15 10.94
C LEU A 204 4.86 4.30 10.52
N PHE A 205 4.89 5.42 11.26
CA PHE A 205 4.13 6.63 10.91
C PHE A 205 4.57 7.22 9.57
N SER A 206 5.87 7.19 9.27
CA SER A 206 6.40 7.65 7.98
C SER A 206 5.88 6.80 6.82
N PHE A 207 5.88 5.47 6.93
CA PHE A 207 5.32 4.59 5.89
C PHE A 207 3.81 4.73 5.77
N ALA A 208 3.07 4.84 6.88
CA ALA A 208 1.63 5.09 6.87
C ALA A 208 1.31 6.45 6.21
N GLY A 209 2.10 7.48 6.51
CA GLY A 209 2.01 8.79 5.85
C GLY A 209 2.27 8.70 4.35
N LEU A 210 3.26 7.92 3.91
CA LEU A 210 3.55 7.69 2.49
C LEU A 210 2.42 6.96 1.75
N LEU A 211 1.78 5.97 2.38
CA LEU A 211 0.57 5.35 1.83
C LEU A 211 -0.57 6.36 1.69
N GLY A 212 -0.78 7.19 2.70
CA GLY A 212 -1.77 8.25 2.68
C GLY A 212 -1.50 9.30 1.60
N THR A 213 -0.28 9.81 1.51
CA THR A 213 0.13 10.79 0.47
C THR A 213 -0.03 10.21 -0.93
N THR A 214 0.36 8.97 -1.16
CA THR A 214 0.17 8.30 -2.45
C THR A 214 -1.31 8.23 -2.82
N ALA A 215 -2.18 7.91 -1.86
CA ALA A 215 -3.62 7.85 -2.09
C ALA A 215 -4.22 9.24 -2.40
N VAL A 216 -3.78 10.28 -1.70
CA VAL A 216 -4.23 11.67 -1.95
C VAL A 216 -3.77 12.16 -3.31
N LEU A 217 -2.48 11.98 -3.65
CA LEU A 217 -1.94 12.38 -4.95
C LEU A 217 -2.65 11.69 -6.12
N ALA A 218 -2.91 10.39 -6.00
CA ALA A 218 -3.64 9.64 -7.00
C ALA A 218 -5.08 10.16 -7.19
N ARG A 219 -5.78 10.49 -6.10
CA ARG A 219 -7.13 11.09 -6.19
C ARG A 219 -7.11 12.50 -6.81
N GLN A 220 -6.11 13.31 -6.47
CA GLN A 220 -5.96 14.64 -7.07
C GLN A 220 -5.78 14.53 -8.58
N GLN A 221 -4.90 13.62 -9.03
CA GLN A 221 -4.69 13.40 -10.45
C GLN A 221 -5.96 12.91 -11.17
N GLU A 222 -6.71 11.98 -10.59
CA GLU A 222 -8.01 11.55 -11.14
C GLU A 222 -8.99 12.72 -11.29
N LEU A 223 -9.03 13.62 -10.31
CA LEU A 223 -9.90 14.80 -10.35
C LEU A 223 -9.46 15.80 -11.43
N GLU A 224 -8.16 15.99 -11.61
CA GLU A 224 -7.60 16.86 -12.65
C GLU A 224 -7.89 16.29 -14.04
N GLU A 225 -7.70 14.99 -14.24
CA GLU A 225 -8.04 14.31 -15.51
C GLU A 225 -9.54 14.43 -15.83
N ALA A 226 -10.41 14.22 -14.84
CA ALA A 226 -11.85 14.38 -15.00
C ALA A 226 -12.24 15.84 -15.35
N ARG A 227 -11.62 16.84 -14.73
CA ARG A 227 -11.82 18.26 -15.05
C ARG A 227 -11.38 18.57 -16.47
N THR A 228 -10.21 18.12 -16.87
CA THR A 228 -9.68 18.33 -18.22
C THR A 228 -10.61 17.72 -19.28
N LEU A 229 -11.10 16.50 -19.05
CA LEU A 229 -12.08 15.85 -19.93
C LEU A 229 -13.39 16.65 -20.03
N LEU A 230 -13.89 17.18 -18.92
CA LEU A 230 -15.09 18.02 -18.91
C LEU A 230 -14.89 19.33 -19.71
N GLU A 231 -13.73 19.97 -19.54
CA GLU A 231 -13.38 21.18 -20.29
C GLU A 231 -13.25 20.91 -21.79
N MET A 232 -12.59 19.82 -22.17
CA MET A 232 -12.49 19.38 -23.57
C MET A 232 -13.88 19.14 -24.17
N ASN A 233 -14.75 18.41 -23.47
CA ASN A 233 -16.12 18.17 -23.91
C ASN A 233 -16.89 19.49 -24.08
N ARG A 234 -16.78 20.41 -23.12
CA ARG A 234 -17.43 21.72 -23.21
C ARG A 234 -16.95 22.53 -24.41
N THR A 235 -15.66 22.52 -24.68
CA THR A 235 -15.08 23.19 -25.85
C THR A 235 -15.57 22.55 -27.15
N TYR A 236 -15.60 21.21 -27.20
CA TYR A 236 -16.11 20.47 -28.34
C TYR A 236 -17.59 20.81 -28.64
N TYR A 237 -18.45 20.81 -27.60
CA TYR A 237 -19.86 21.17 -27.79
C TYR A 237 -20.05 22.60 -28.27
N LYS A 238 -19.26 23.58 -27.77
CA LYS A 238 -19.29 24.96 -28.24
C LYS A 238 -18.90 25.03 -29.71
N ALA A 239 -17.83 24.38 -30.13
CA ALA A 239 -17.40 24.35 -31.54
C ALA A 239 -18.45 23.72 -32.45
N MET A 240 -19.12 22.64 -32.02
CA MET A 240 -20.25 22.04 -32.78
C MET A 240 -21.43 22.99 -32.87
N GLU A 241 -21.77 23.74 -31.82
CA GLU A 241 -22.85 24.73 -31.84
C GLU A 241 -22.54 25.87 -32.82
N GLU A 242 -21.32 26.39 -32.81
CA GLU A 242 -20.85 27.40 -33.76
C GLU A 242 -20.94 26.90 -35.21
N GLN A 243 -20.44 25.70 -35.48
CA GLN A 243 -20.57 25.09 -36.80
C GLN A 243 -22.02 24.92 -37.22
N SER A 244 -22.89 24.49 -36.35
CA SER A 244 -24.32 24.31 -36.65
C SER A 244 -25.00 25.65 -36.91
N PHE A 245 -24.55 26.71 -36.26
CA PHE A 245 -25.03 28.08 -36.52
C PHE A 245 -24.56 28.57 -37.89
N GLU A 246 -23.30 28.37 -38.26
CA GLU A 246 -22.76 28.72 -39.57
C GLU A 246 -23.47 27.98 -40.72
N ILE A 247 -23.72 26.67 -40.55
CA ILE A 247 -24.48 25.88 -41.53
C ILE A 247 -25.90 26.43 -41.71
N ARG A 248 -26.58 26.79 -40.61
CA ARG A 248 -27.91 27.40 -40.68
C ARG A 248 -27.90 28.73 -41.41
N ARG A 249 -26.88 29.58 -41.13
CA ARG A 249 -26.69 30.85 -41.82
C ARG A 249 -26.45 30.66 -43.32
N MET A 250 -25.52 29.76 -43.70
CA MET A 250 -25.29 29.46 -45.12
C MET A 250 -26.53 28.93 -45.83
N LYS A 251 -27.30 28.05 -45.15
CA LYS A 251 -28.58 27.55 -45.72
C LYS A 251 -29.58 28.68 -45.95
N HIS A 252 -29.69 29.62 -45.00
CA HIS A 252 -30.57 30.78 -45.13
C HIS A 252 -30.13 31.68 -46.29
N ASP A 253 -28.84 31.97 -46.40
CA ASP A 253 -28.28 32.84 -47.44
C ASP A 253 -28.44 32.18 -48.82
N LEU A 254 -28.21 30.87 -48.94
CA LEU A 254 -28.45 30.11 -50.17
C LEU A 254 -29.92 30.14 -50.58
N SER A 255 -30.85 29.99 -49.65
CA SER A 255 -32.30 30.08 -49.90
C SER A 255 -32.69 31.45 -50.42
N ASN A 256 -32.15 32.52 -49.86
CA ASN A 256 -32.40 33.89 -50.30
C ASN A 256 -31.85 34.14 -51.72
N HIS A 257 -30.64 33.65 -52.03
CA HIS A 257 -30.07 33.74 -53.36
C HIS A 257 -30.93 33.01 -54.43
N LEU A 258 -31.40 31.78 -54.10
CA LEU A 258 -32.28 31.01 -54.97
C LEU A 258 -33.60 31.72 -55.22
N GLN A 259 -34.24 32.31 -54.20
CA GLN A 259 -35.43 33.11 -54.35
C GLN A 259 -35.23 34.34 -55.28
N THR A 260 -34.10 35.02 -55.14
CA THR A 260 -33.73 36.16 -55.95
C THR A 260 -33.60 35.75 -57.45
N ILE A 261 -32.93 34.63 -57.70
CA ILE A 261 -32.75 34.08 -59.05
C ILE A 261 -34.10 33.70 -59.67
N LEU A 262 -35.00 33.07 -58.88
CA LEU A 262 -36.33 32.66 -59.38
C LEU A 262 -37.29 33.84 -59.61
N SER A 263 -37.02 35.00 -58.98
CA SER A 263 -37.82 36.23 -59.13
C SER A 263 -37.40 37.14 -60.32
N LEU A 264 -36.29 36.79 -60.99
CA LEU A 264 -35.86 37.56 -62.21
C LEU A 264 -36.78 37.25 -63.36
N PRO A 265 -37.41 38.31 -63.99
CA PRO A 265 -38.27 38.14 -65.19
C PRO A 265 -37.41 37.61 -66.35
N ALA A 266 -37.96 36.66 -67.12
CA ALA A 266 -37.35 36.10 -68.34
C ALA A 266 -37.31 37.11 -69.46
#